data_34a01cfec5f0e91ba4b6f03f69ebc149
#
_entry.id   34a01cfec5f0e91ba4b6f03f69ebc149
#
_cell.length_a   1.000
_cell.length_b   1.000
_cell.length_c   1.000
_cell.angle_alpha   90.00
_cell.angle_beta   90.00
_cell.angle_gamma   90.00
#
_symmetry.space_group_name_H-M   'P 1'
#
loop_
_entity.id
_entity.type
_entity.pdbx_description
1 polymer ?
#
loop_
_entity_poly.entity_id
_entity_poly.type
_entity_poly.pdbx_seq_one_letter_code
_entity_poly.pdbx_strand_id
1 'polypeptide(L)'
;MENLGRKLVLAKQGKDLTRLMKDEAWQVRCEVAKNENNEVLDVLVKDENWMVRSEVLKHRRDSDLDILVNDKDHWIRSEVAEIGRDKDLDVLVKDKEFTVVLEVLKHNRKKDIDFLKNSDDFIIQSKLRKLNV
;
A
#
# COMPACT_ATOMS: atom_id res chain seq x y z
N MET A 1 -26.95 -17.42 13.88
CA MET A 1 -26.33 -16.38 13.05
C MET A 1 -25.01 -15.92 13.69
N GLU A 2 -23.95 -15.88 12.92
CA GLU A 2 -22.67 -15.41 13.43
C GLU A 2 -22.66 -13.89 13.60
N ASN A 3 -22.18 -13.43 14.76
CA ASN A 3 -21.97 -12.00 14.96
C ASN A 3 -20.53 -11.60 14.54
N LEU A 4 -20.29 -10.32 14.49
CA LEU A 4 -19.00 -9.75 14.10
C LEU A 4 -17.84 -10.29 14.96
N GLY A 5 -18.02 -10.34 16.27
CA GLY A 5 -16.98 -10.82 17.18
C GLY A 5 -16.55 -12.25 16.89
N ARG A 6 -17.51 -13.14 16.64
CA ARG A 6 -17.21 -14.52 16.30
C ARG A 6 -16.43 -14.64 14.99
N LYS A 7 -16.83 -13.87 13.98
CA LYS A 7 -16.14 -13.86 12.68
C LYS A 7 -14.70 -13.38 12.83
N LEU A 8 -14.47 -12.33 13.63
CA LEU A 8 -13.13 -11.81 13.88
C LEU A 8 -12.25 -12.86 14.57
N VAL A 9 -12.79 -13.59 15.54
CA VAL A 9 -12.05 -14.66 16.22
C VAL A 9 -11.66 -15.76 15.23
N LEU A 10 -12.58 -16.20 14.39
CA LEU A 10 -12.29 -17.21 13.38
C LEU A 10 -11.19 -16.77 12.43
N ALA A 11 -11.27 -15.53 11.95
CA ALA A 11 -10.26 -14.98 11.04
C ALA A 11 -8.88 -14.93 11.71
N LYS A 12 -8.80 -14.50 12.97
CA LYS A 12 -7.56 -14.48 13.74
C LYS A 12 -6.95 -15.87 13.91
N GLN A 13 -7.81 -16.89 14.02
CA GLN A 13 -7.38 -18.28 14.15
C GLN A 13 -7.01 -18.93 12.81
N GLY A 14 -7.15 -18.20 11.70
CA GLY A 14 -6.92 -18.74 10.37
C GLY A 14 -8.00 -19.71 9.90
N LYS A 15 -9.21 -19.62 10.47
CA LYS A 15 -10.32 -20.51 10.16
C LYS A 15 -11.33 -19.84 9.24
N ASP A 16 -11.93 -20.62 8.34
CA ASP A 16 -12.98 -20.18 7.42
C ASP A 16 -12.57 -18.99 6.53
N LEU A 17 -11.29 -18.87 6.23
CA LEU A 17 -10.76 -17.71 5.51
C LEU A 17 -11.40 -17.51 4.13
N THR A 18 -11.61 -18.59 3.40
CA THR A 18 -12.19 -18.51 2.05
C THR A 18 -13.62 -17.96 2.07
N ARG A 19 -14.37 -18.30 3.10
CA ARG A 19 -15.71 -17.75 3.31
C ARG A 19 -15.64 -16.30 3.81
N LEU A 20 -14.78 -16.05 4.79
CA LEU A 20 -14.71 -14.74 5.47
C LEU A 20 -14.07 -13.65 4.61
N MET A 21 -13.26 -13.99 3.61
CA MET A 21 -12.71 -12.99 2.69
C MET A 21 -13.78 -12.29 1.86
N LYS A 22 -14.99 -12.85 1.84
CA LYS A 22 -16.14 -12.28 1.12
C LYS A 22 -17.18 -11.68 2.07
N ASP A 23 -16.86 -11.58 3.36
CA ASP A 23 -17.80 -11.04 4.33
C ASP A 23 -18.13 -9.57 4.01
N GLU A 24 -19.38 -9.17 4.28
CA GLU A 24 -19.80 -7.79 4.04
C GLU A 24 -19.07 -6.77 4.92
N ALA A 25 -18.61 -7.20 6.12
CA ALA A 25 -17.89 -6.32 7.03
C ALA A 25 -16.41 -6.23 6.64
N TRP A 26 -15.95 -5.02 6.30
CA TRP A 26 -14.55 -4.81 5.94
C TRP A 26 -13.59 -5.17 7.09
N GLN A 27 -14.03 -5.02 8.34
CA GLN A 27 -13.23 -5.39 9.52
C GLN A 27 -12.88 -6.88 9.50
N VAL A 28 -13.84 -7.72 9.11
CA VAL A 28 -13.61 -9.16 8.98
C VAL A 28 -12.61 -9.42 7.85
N ARG A 29 -12.80 -8.78 6.70
CA ARG A 29 -11.87 -8.93 5.57
C ARG A 29 -10.46 -8.48 5.93
N CYS A 30 -10.31 -7.40 6.73
CA CYS A 30 -9.00 -6.98 7.24
C CYS A 30 -8.34 -8.06 8.09
N GLU A 31 -9.08 -8.68 9.01
CA GLU A 31 -8.52 -9.77 9.82
C GLU A 31 -8.11 -10.96 8.96
N VAL A 32 -8.91 -11.29 7.94
CA VAL A 32 -8.55 -12.34 6.98
C VAL A 32 -7.22 -11.99 6.29
N ALA A 33 -7.07 -10.74 5.86
CA ALA A 33 -5.88 -10.28 5.14
C ALA A 33 -4.58 -10.36 5.99
N LYS A 34 -4.68 -10.45 7.31
CA LYS A 34 -3.51 -10.60 8.17
C LYS A 34 -2.90 -12.00 8.11
N ASN A 35 -3.62 -12.97 7.56
CA ASN A 35 -3.13 -14.34 7.44
C ASN A 35 -2.21 -14.49 6.21
N GLU A 36 -1.17 -15.29 6.35
CA GLU A 36 -0.27 -15.62 5.24
C GLU A 36 -0.89 -16.73 4.37
N ASN A 37 -1.97 -16.39 3.68
CA ASN A 37 -2.70 -17.31 2.81
C ASN A 37 -2.78 -16.68 1.43
N ASN A 38 -2.01 -17.22 0.49
CA ASN A 38 -1.90 -16.64 -0.86
C ASN A 38 -3.24 -16.58 -1.59
N GLU A 39 -4.09 -17.60 -1.42
CA GLU A 39 -5.40 -17.63 -2.06
C GLU A 39 -6.26 -16.43 -1.66
N VAL A 40 -6.36 -16.16 -0.35
CA VAL A 40 -7.17 -15.03 0.11
C VAL A 40 -6.51 -13.69 -0.20
N LEU A 41 -5.18 -13.61 -0.15
CA LEU A 41 -4.47 -12.38 -0.48
C LEU A 41 -4.62 -12.03 -1.95
N ASP A 42 -4.63 -13.00 -2.84
CA ASP A 42 -4.86 -12.78 -4.28
C ASP A 42 -6.23 -12.15 -4.55
N VAL A 43 -7.22 -12.45 -3.72
CA VAL A 43 -8.54 -11.82 -3.82
C VAL A 43 -8.54 -10.44 -3.17
N LEU A 44 -8.01 -10.34 -1.96
CA LEU A 44 -8.11 -9.13 -1.14
C LEU A 44 -7.21 -7.99 -1.60
N VAL A 45 -6.21 -8.26 -2.44
CA VAL A 45 -5.40 -7.18 -3.05
C VAL A 45 -6.26 -6.24 -3.89
N LYS A 46 -7.43 -6.70 -4.34
CA LYS A 46 -8.38 -5.92 -5.14
C LYS A 46 -9.61 -5.51 -4.35
N ASP A 47 -9.56 -5.61 -3.02
CA ASP A 47 -10.71 -5.28 -2.18
C ASP A 47 -11.13 -3.82 -2.38
N GLU A 48 -12.43 -3.55 -2.29
CA GLU A 48 -12.97 -2.19 -2.45
C GLU A 48 -12.50 -1.24 -1.34
N ASN A 49 -12.17 -1.77 -0.17
CA ASN A 49 -11.76 -0.97 0.98
C ASN A 49 -10.24 -0.86 1.04
N TRP A 50 -9.72 0.38 1.07
CA TRP A 50 -8.27 0.61 1.06
C TRP A 50 -7.57 0.02 2.31
N MET A 51 -8.25 -0.04 3.45
CA MET A 51 -7.67 -0.62 4.66
C MET A 51 -7.42 -2.11 4.52
N VAL A 52 -8.29 -2.81 3.79
CA VAL A 52 -8.08 -4.23 3.47
C VAL A 52 -6.87 -4.39 2.54
N ARG A 53 -6.78 -3.55 1.50
CA ARG A 53 -5.63 -3.57 0.59
C ARG A 53 -4.33 -3.25 1.32
N SER A 54 -4.37 -2.32 2.27
CA SER A 54 -3.23 -1.97 3.12
C SER A 54 -2.74 -3.18 3.95
N GLU A 55 -3.67 -3.96 4.51
CA GLU A 55 -3.30 -5.18 5.23
C GLU A 55 -2.62 -6.21 4.32
N VAL A 56 -3.14 -6.37 3.09
CA VAL A 56 -2.51 -7.26 2.10
C VAL A 56 -1.07 -6.81 1.83
N LEU A 57 -0.87 -5.52 1.67
CA LEU A 57 0.43 -4.95 1.33
C LEU A 57 1.51 -5.23 2.38
N LYS A 58 1.13 -5.42 3.64
CA LYS A 58 2.07 -5.74 4.73
C LYS A 58 2.81 -7.05 4.52
N HIS A 59 2.28 -7.95 3.69
CA HIS A 59 2.97 -9.20 3.35
C HIS A 59 4.07 -8.99 2.29
N ARG A 60 4.11 -7.81 1.67
CA ARG A 60 5.16 -7.38 0.72
C ARG A 60 5.37 -8.36 -0.45
N ARG A 61 4.30 -8.99 -0.92
CA ARG A 61 4.40 -9.88 -2.08
C ARG A 61 4.61 -9.06 -3.34
N ASP A 62 5.56 -9.48 -4.18
CA ASP A 62 5.87 -8.76 -5.42
C ASP A 62 4.65 -8.60 -6.33
N SER A 63 3.82 -9.64 -6.43
CA SER A 63 2.61 -9.59 -7.24
C SER A 63 1.63 -8.51 -6.77
N ASP A 64 1.52 -8.31 -5.47
CA ASP A 64 0.64 -7.28 -4.90
C ASP A 64 1.20 -5.88 -5.16
N LEU A 65 2.50 -5.71 -4.99
CA LEU A 65 3.16 -4.43 -5.26
C LEU A 65 3.02 -4.04 -6.72
N ASP A 66 3.11 -5.01 -7.65
CA ASP A 66 2.91 -4.76 -9.08
C ASP A 66 1.51 -4.21 -9.38
N ILE A 67 0.51 -4.60 -8.61
CA ILE A 67 -0.86 -4.10 -8.74
C ILE A 67 -1.01 -2.75 -8.04
N LEU A 68 -0.56 -2.68 -6.78
CA LEU A 68 -0.85 -1.56 -5.89
C LEU A 68 -0.02 -0.30 -6.16
N VAL A 69 1.05 -0.41 -6.95
CA VAL A 69 1.81 0.78 -7.40
C VAL A 69 0.91 1.74 -8.17
N ASN A 70 -0.14 1.24 -8.81
CA ASN A 70 -1.12 2.03 -9.56
C ASN A 70 -2.46 2.16 -8.83
N ASP A 71 -2.49 1.95 -7.52
CA ASP A 71 -3.73 1.98 -6.75
C ASP A 71 -4.41 3.35 -6.87
N LYS A 72 -5.74 3.35 -6.89
CA LYS A 72 -6.53 4.58 -6.95
C LYS A 72 -6.37 5.46 -5.72
N ASP A 73 -5.97 4.87 -4.59
CA ASP A 73 -5.82 5.58 -3.33
C ASP A 73 -4.36 5.96 -3.10
N HIS A 74 -4.10 7.26 -2.91
CA HIS A 74 -2.75 7.73 -2.71
C HIS A 74 -2.10 7.19 -1.42
N TRP A 75 -2.89 6.84 -0.40
CA TRP A 75 -2.35 6.22 0.81
C TRP A 75 -1.70 4.88 0.50
N ILE A 76 -2.34 4.07 -0.37
CA ILE A 76 -1.77 2.79 -0.80
C ILE A 76 -0.50 3.03 -1.63
N ARG A 77 -0.52 3.99 -2.57
CA ARG A 77 0.67 4.31 -3.36
C ARG A 77 1.81 4.79 -2.47
N SER A 78 1.51 5.57 -1.42
CA SER A 78 2.51 6.00 -0.43
C SER A 78 3.14 4.81 0.30
N GLU A 79 2.33 3.82 0.68
CA GLU A 79 2.84 2.61 1.32
C GLU A 79 3.75 1.80 0.37
N VAL A 80 3.39 1.73 -0.92
CA VAL A 80 4.24 1.10 -1.93
C VAL A 80 5.58 1.84 -2.04
N ALA A 81 5.54 3.17 -2.04
CA ALA A 81 6.75 3.99 -2.06
C ALA A 81 7.61 3.77 -0.80
N GLU A 82 6.98 3.63 0.36
CA GLU A 82 7.68 3.36 1.62
C GLU A 82 8.43 2.03 1.56
N ILE A 83 7.84 0.99 0.97
CA ILE A 83 8.48 -0.31 0.77
C ILE A 83 9.71 -0.15 -0.14
N GLY A 84 9.58 0.62 -1.21
CA GLY A 84 10.74 1.16 -1.92
C GLY A 84 11.43 0.24 -2.92
N ARG A 85 10.69 -0.63 -3.64
CA ARG A 85 11.30 -1.33 -4.77
C ARG A 85 11.68 -0.31 -5.84
N ASP A 86 12.87 -0.46 -6.43
CA ASP A 86 13.37 0.51 -7.43
C ASP A 86 12.37 0.76 -8.57
N LYS A 87 11.77 -0.30 -9.11
CA LYS A 87 10.82 -0.15 -10.21
C LYS A 87 9.56 0.63 -9.82
N ASP A 88 9.13 0.52 -8.56
CA ASP A 88 7.98 1.27 -8.05
C ASP A 88 8.32 2.73 -7.84
N LEU A 89 9.50 2.99 -7.30
CA LEU A 89 9.97 4.36 -7.09
C LEU A 89 10.13 5.09 -8.43
N ASP A 90 10.56 4.38 -9.49
CA ASP A 90 10.66 4.96 -10.83
C ASP A 90 9.31 5.47 -11.36
N VAL A 91 8.23 4.81 -10.98
CA VAL A 91 6.87 5.22 -11.34
C VAL A 91 6.39 6.34 -10.40
N LEU A 92 6.56 6.11 -9.10
CA LEU A 92 5.94 6.96 -8.07
C LEU A 92 6.63 8.32 -7.89
N VAL A 93 7.86 8.49 -8.38
CA VAL A 93 8.51 9.81 -8.40
C VAL A 93 7.72 10.81 -9.23
N LYS A 94 6.90 10.32 -10.16
CA LYS A 94 6.05 11.13 -11.05
C LYS A 94 4.62 11.24 -10.56
N ASP A 95 4.34 10.79 -9.33
CA ASP A 95 2.98 10.79 -8.80
C ASP A 95 2.45 12.22 -8.65
N LYS A 96 1.16 12.38 -8.90
CA LYS A 96 0.48 13.69 -8.78
C LYS A 96 0.32 14.14 -7.33
N GLU A 97 0.40 13.19 -6.37
CA GLU A 97 0.24 13.50 -4.96
C GLU A 97 1.61 13.71 -4.30
N PHE A 98 1.82 14.91 -3.74
CA PHE A 98 3.11 15.23 -3.14
C PHE A 98 3.48 14.29 -1.99
N THR A 99 2.48 13.76 -1.26
CA THR A 99 2.73 12.81 -0.16
C THR A 99 3.40 11.54 -0.65
N VAL A 100 3.03 11.06 -1.85
CA VAL A 100 3.65 9.90 -2.47
C VAL A 100 5.09 10.22 -2.87
N VAL A 101 5.30 11.37 -3.52
CA VAL A 101 6.64 11.82 -3.95
C VAL A 101 7.57 12.00 -2.74
N LEU A 102 7.06 12.53 -1.63
CA LEU A 102 7.86 12.68 -0.41
C LEU A 102 8.33 11.32 0.14
N GLU A 103 7.50 10.28 0.04
CA GLU A 103 7.93 8.94 0.44
C GLU A 103 9.03 8.41 -0.49
N VAL A 104 8.93 8.68 -1.80
CA VAL A 104 9.98 8.32 -2.75
C VAL A 104 11.31 8.99 -2.36
N LEU A 105 11.28 10.27 -2.02
CA LEU A 105 12.48 11.03 -1.66
C LEU A 105 13.18 10.51 -0.41
N LYS A 106 12.47 9.84 0.49
CA LYS A 106 13.07 9.25 1.70
C LYS A 106 14.12 8.18 1.38
N HIS A 107 14.10 7.61 0.18
CA HIS A 107 15.08 6.61 -0.25
C HIS A 107 16.37 7.23 -0.79
N ASN A 108 16.44 8.56 -0.90
CA ASN A 108 17.65 9.33 -1.30
C ASN A 108 18.29 8.87 -2.61
N ARG A 109 17.48 8.44 -3.58
CA ARG A 109 18.01 8.04 -4.89
C ARG A 109 18.36 9.28 -5.70
N LYS A 110 19.60 9.34 -6.19
CA LYS A 110 20.10 10.49 -6.95
C LYS A 110 19.22 10.82 -8.15
N LYS A 111 18.78 9.81 -8.88
CA LYS A 111 17.93 10.04 -10.08
C LYS A 111 16.60 10.70 -9.76
N ASP A 112 16.01 10.40 -8.60
CA ASP A 112 14.76 11.03 -8.17
C ASP A 112 14.99 12.49 -7.82
N ILE A 113 16.06 12.75 -7.09
CA ILE A 113 16.45 14.11 -6.70
C ILE A 113 16.69 14.94 -7.96
N ASP A 114 17.45 14.41 -8.91
CA ASP A 114 17.75 15.09 -10.17
C ASP A 114 16.47 15.36 -10.97
N PHE A 115 15.57 14.39 -11.04
CA PHE A 115 14.28 14.55 -11.72
C PHE A 115 13.44 15.67 -11.10
N LEU A 116 13.45 15.79 -9.78
CA LEU A 116 12.59 16.72 -9.04
C LEU A 116 13.18 18.13 -8.88
N LYS A 117 14.45 18.35 -9.23
CA LYS A 117 15.12 19.66 -9.07
C LYS A 117 14.33 20.81 -9.73
N ASN A 118 13.64 20.54 -10.82
CA ASN A 118 12.89 21.55 -11.56
C ASN A 118 11.39 21.52 -11.29
N SER A 119 10.97 20.85 -10.21
CA SER A 119 9.55 20.80 -9.84
C SER A 119 9.07 22.20 -9.44
N ASP A 120 7.84 22.54 -9.87
CA ASP A 120 7.18 23.78 -9.45
C ASP A 120 6.51 23.66 -8.08
N ASP A 121 6.45 22.44 -7.52
CA ASP A 121 5.80 22.19 -6.24
C ASP A 121 6.67 22.73 -5.08
N PHE A 122 6.09 23.66 -4.33
CA PHE A 122 6.77 24.31 -3.21
C PHE A 122 7.19 23.32 -2.12
N ILE A 123 6.34 22.32 -1.84
CA ILE A 123 6.62 21.32 -0.79
C ILE A 123 7.81 20.46 -1.20
N ILE A 124 7.83 20.02 -2.46
CA ILE A 124 8.92 19.22 -3.01
C ILE A 124 10.22 20.04 -2.98
N GLN A 125 10.19 21.30 -3.41
CA GLN A 125 11.36 22.17 -3.39
C GLN A 125 11.88 22.38 -1.96
N SER A 126 10.98 22.59 -1.00
CA SER A 126 11.34 22.73 0.40
C SER A 126 12.06 21.48 0.93
N LYS A 127 11.54 20.29 0.57
CA LYS A 127 12.16 19.02 0.97
C LYS A 127 13.55 18.85 0.35
N LEU A 128 13.69 19.18 -0.93
CA LEU A 128 14.99 19.09 -1.61
C LEU A 128 16.04 19.99 -0.95
N ARG A 129 15.67 21.20 -0.56
CA ARG A 129 16.58 22.12 0.16
C ARG A 129 17.07 21.50 1.48
N LYS A 130 16.19 20.79 2.19
CA LYS A 130 16.57 20.12 3.44
C LYS A 130 17.53 18.96 3.24
N LEU A 131 17.56 18.40 2.03
CA LEU A 131 18.49 17.32 1.67
C LEU A 131 19.87 17.86 1.24
N ASN A 132 20.07 19.18 1.21
CA ASN A 132 21.31 19.84 0.80
C ASN A 132 21.74 19.50 -0.63
N VAL A 133 20.78 19.47 -1.53
CA VAL A 133 21.04 19.19 -2.95
C VAL A 133 20.77 20.40 -3.82
#